data_f2586a6d7c9819ed9e42b11b50bdc1b9
#
_entry.id   f2586a6d7c9819ed9e42b11b50bdc1b9
#
_cell.length_a   1.000
_cell.length_b   1.000
_cell.length_c   1.000
_cell.angle_alpha   90.00
_cell.angle_beta   90.00
_cell.angle_gamma   90.00
#
_symmetry.space_group_name_H-M   'P 1'
#
loop_
_entity.id
_entity.type
_entity.pdbx_description
1 polymer ?
#
loop_
_entity_poly.entity_id
_entity_poly.type
_entity_poly.pdbx_seq_one_letter_code
_entity_poly.pdbx_strand_id
1 'polypeptide(L)'
;MDEQNIQMDLSPRVPKARLAPKWLPLFALLAIAIAVIVLVWFLITNSQSFLPADEAVQERSELGDRRFQILGSPISSATSDQTVIIDGNEYTFFTISFDGVLVDVVSTGTPPDLFDEGIPVVLEGKWNQGPLPKSGFIFPNGANDGWWFSTNRILVKHDNDYREERLDDAEERGQIPKAPDS
;
A
#
# COMPACT_ATOMS: atom_id res chain seq x y z
N MET A 1 55.37 -46.72 60.64
CA MET A 1 55.34 -45.53 59.79
C MET A 1 54.57 -45.93 58.52
N ASP A 2 53.25 -45.77 58.53
CA ASP A 2 52.42 -46.13 57.35
C ASP A 2 52.33 -44.93 56.42
N GLU A 3 52.99 -45.03 55.29
CA GLU A 3 52.76 -44.06 54.18
C GLU A 3 51.46 -44.38 53.53
N GLN A 4 50.45 -43.60 53.87
CA GLN A 4 49.15 -43.62 53.18
C GLN A 4 49.33 -43.05 51.75
N ASN A 5 49.32 -43.98 50.80
CA ASN A 5 49.32 -43.65 49.37
C ASN A 5 47.99 -43.04 48.98
N ILE A 6 47.90 -41.72 48.99
CA ILE A 6 46.77 -40.99 48.52
C ILE A 6 46.75 -41.03 47.01
N GLN A 7 46.10 -42.03 46.42
CA GLN A 7 45.81 -42.04 44.97
C GLN A 7 44.75 -40.96 44.68
N MET A 8 45.18 -39.87 44.11
CA MET A 8 44.30 -38.84 43.61
C MET A 8 43.57 -39.39 42.37
N ASP A 9 42.25 -39.65 42.53
CA ASP A 9 41.42 -40.09 41.42
C ASP A 9 41.22 -38.90 40.40
N LEU A 10 41.97 -38.97 39.32
CA LEU A 10 41.97 -38.01 38.21
C LEU A 10 40.97 -38.40 37.11
N SER A 11 39.99 -39.25 37.40
CA SER A 11 38.96 -39.62 36.44
C SER A 11 38.14 -38.42 36.02
N PRO A 12 38.00 -38.14 34.71
CA PRO A 12 37.18 -37.04 34.22
C PRO A 12 35.74 -37.27 34.62
N ARG A 13 35.19 -36.34 35.42
CA ARG A 13 33.77 -36.38 35.81
C ARG A 13 32.92 -36.11 34.57
N VAL A 14 32.36 -37.13 33.97
CA VAL A 14 31.38 -37.03 32.90
C VAL A 14 30.13 -36.35 33.48
N PRO A 15 29.72 -35.18 32.99
CA PRO A 15 28.51 -34.52 33.45
C PRO A 15 27.33 -35.45 33.18
N LYS A 16 26.55 -35.79 34.21
CA LYS A 16 25.30 -36.54 34.05
C LYS A 16 24.37 -35.74 33.15
N ALA A 17 24.11 -36.21 31.94
CA ALA A 17 23.14 -35.65 31.03
C ALA A 17 21.78 -35.61 31.77
N ARG A 18 21.27 -34.43 32.08
CA ARG A 18 19.92 -34.26 32.60
C ARG A 18 18.98 -34.69 31.51
N LEU A 19 18.30 -35.83 31.69
CA LEU A 19 17.25 -36.24 30.78
C LEU A 19 16.19 -35.14 30.76
N ALA A 20 16.08 -34.41 29.65
CA ALA A 20 15.04 -33.41 29.47
C ALA A 20 13.65 -34.09 29.64
N PRO A 21 12.72 -33.48 30.31
CA PRO A 21 11.40 -34.05 30.50
C PRO A 21 10.74 -34.30 29.13
N LYS A 22 10.12 -35.46 28.96
CA LYS A 22 9.56 -35.95 27.67
C LYS A 22 8.48 -35.02 27.09
N TRP A 23 7.96 -34.11 27.85
CA TRP A 23 6.96 -33.11 27.43
C TRP A 23 7.57 -31.81 26.86
N LEU A 24 8.85 -31.58 27.07
CA LEU A 24 9.54 -30.40 26.53
C LEU A 24 9.41 -30.24 25.02
N PRO A 25 9.58 -31.30 24.18
CA PRO A 25 9.37 -31.20 22.75
C PRO A 25 7.93 -30.88 22.36
N LEU A 26 6.96 -31.36 23.16
CA LEU A 26 5.55 -31.07 22.94
C LEU A 26 5.23 -29.58 23.14
N PHE A 27 5.77 -28.98 24.20
CA PHE A 27 5.63 -27.53 24.44
C PHE A 27 6.36 -26.71 23.37
N ALA A 28 7.52 -27.14 22.90
CA ALA A 28 8.22 -26.48 21.80
C ALA A 28 7.37 -26.51 20.52
N LEU A 29 6.77 -27.65 20.21
CA LEU A 29 5.91 -27.80 19.03
C LEU A 29 4.64 -26.92 19.14
N LEU A 30 4.03 -26.87 20.32
CA LEU A 30 2.88 -26.00 20.58
C LEU A 30 3.25 -24.51 20.45
N ALA A 31 4.39 -24.11 20.98
CA ALA A 31 4.88 -22.73 20.86
C ALA A 31 5.14 -22.33 19.41
N ILE A 32 5.72 -23.24 18.61
CA ILE A 32 5.91 -23.01 17.17
C ILE A 32 4.56 -22.88 16.46
N ALA A 33 3.60 -23.75 16.76
CA ALA A 33 2.26 -23.67 16.16
C ALA A 33 1.57 -22.34 16.45
N ILE A 34 1.64 -21.88 17.70
CA ILE A 34 1.08 -20.57 18.10
C ILE A 34 1.81 -19.44 17.37
N ALA A 35 3.14 -19.49 17.29
CA ALA A 35 3.93 -18.47 16.58
C ALA A 35 3.57 -18.39 15.10
N VAL A 36 3.36 -19.55 14.45
CA VAL A 36 2.92 -19.60 13.04
C VAL A 36 1.53 -19.01 12.87
N ILE A 37 0.59 -19.34 13.76
CA ILE A 37 -0.78 -18.78 13.70
C ILE A 37 -0.74 -17.26 13.88
N VAL A 38 0.02 -16.75 14.84
CA VAL A 38 0.20 -15.30 15.06
C VAL A 38 0.83 -14.63 13.87
N LEU A 39 1.86 -15.25 13.27
CA LEU A 39 2.52 -14.73 12.07
C LEU A 39 1.58 -14.66 10.87
N VAL A 40 0.82 -15.73 10.62
CA VAL A 40 -0.17 -15.76 9.52
C VAL A 40 -1.24 -14.70 9.75
N TRP A 41 -1.77 -14.60 10.97
CA TRP A 41 -2.75 -13.56 11.32
C TRP A 41 -2.19 -12.16 11.14
N PHE A 42 -0.94 -11.92 11.56
CA PHE A 42 -0.25 -10.64 11.36
C PHE A 42 -0.06 -10.31 9.86
N LEU A 43 0.34 -11.27 9.04
CA LEU A 43 0.49 -11.08 7.60
C LEU A 43 -0.84 -10.73 6.92
N ILE A 44 -1.93 -11.41 7.27
CA ILE A 44 -3.27 -11.14 6.71
C ILE A 44 -3.74 -9.74 7.14
N THR A 45 -3.54 -9.38 8.41
CA THR A 45 -4.03 -8.09 8.95
C THR A 45 -3.23 -6.89 8.44
N ASN A 46 -1.94 -7.07 8.13
CA ASN A 46 -1.06 -6.01 7.65
C ASN A 46 -0.84 -6.04 6.12
N SER A 47 -1.52 -6.94 5.40
CA SER A 47 -1.51 -6.88 3.93
C SER A 47 -2.21 -5.59 3.50
N GLN A 48 -1.44 -4.63 2.99
CA GLN A 48 -2.02 -3.43 2.38
C GLN A 48 -2.72 -3.88 1.11
N SER A 49 -4.03 -3.87 1.12
CA SER A 49 -4.83 -4.19 -0.05
C SER A 49 -4.61 -3.10 -1.09
N PHE A 50 -4.11 -3.51 -2.23
CA PHE A 50 -3.98 -2.68 -3.41
C PHE A 50 -5.20 -2.99 -4.28
N LEU A 51 -6.10 -2.04 -4.42
CA LEU A 51 -7.34 -2.21 -5.16
C LEU A 51 -7.39 -1.25 -6.35
N PRO A 52 -7.79 -1.74 -7.53
CA PRO A 52 -8.25 -0.85 -8.60
C PRO A 52 -9.44 -0.01 -8.14
N ALA A 53 -9.64 1.18 -8.75
CA ALA A 53 -10.68 2.10 -8.30
C ALA A 53 -12.10 1.53 -8.43
N ASP A 54 -12.35 0.69 -9.43
CA ASP A 54 -13.64 0.04 -9.65
C ASP A 54 -13.99 -0.96 -8.53
N GLU A 55 -13.03 -1.80 -8.10
CA GLU A 55 -13.20 -2.70 -6.96
C GLU A 55 -13.35 -1.92 -5.65
N ALA A 56 -12.52 -0.89 -5.45
CA ALA A 56 -12.57 -0.04 -4.26
C ALA A 56 -13.92 0.68 -4.11
N VAL A 57 -14.58 1.04 -5.21
CA VAL A 57 -15.91 1.63 -5.21
C VAL A 57 -16.98 0.61 -4.84
N GLN A 58 -16.87 -0.63 -5.30
CA GLN A 58 -17.82 -1.69 -4.96
C GLN A 58 -17.72 -2.10 -3.48
N GLU A 59 -16.52 -2.08 -2.90
CA GLU A 59 -16.24 -2.50 -1.54
C GLU A 59 -16.24 -1.36 -0.51
N ARG A 60 -16.70 -0.14 -0.86
CA ARG A 60 -16.63 1.06 0.01
C ARG A 60 -17.13 0.81 1.43
N SER A 61 -18.26 0.14 1.56
CA SER A 61 -18.91 -0.12 2.85
C SER A 61 -18.14 -1.15 3.71
N GLU A 62 -17.43 -2.09 3.08
CA GLU A 62 -16.63 -3.10 3.76
C GLU A 62 -15.25 -2.56 4.15
N LEU A 63 -14.69 -1.68 3.31
CA LEU A 63 -13.41 -1.03 3.56
C LEU A 63 -13.51 -0.03 4.74
N GLY A 64 -14.64 0.67 4.89
CA GLY A 64 -14.90 1.58 5.99
C GLY A 64 -13.75 2.60 6.19
N ASP A 65 -13.30 2.75 7.44
CA ASP A 65 -12.21 3.66 7.83
C ASP A 65 -10.80 3.10 7.64
N ARG A 66 -10.66 1.91 7.05
CA ARG A 66 -9.34 1.30 6.83
C ARG A 66 -8.54 2.08 5.80
N ARG A 67 -7.23 2.17 6.02
CA ARG A 67 -6.31 2.70 5.01
C ARG A 67 -5.94 1.58 4.03
N PHE A 68 -5.93 1.91 2.75
CA PHE A 68 -5.54 1.01 1.66
C PHE A 68 -4.98 1.81 0.49
N GLN A 69 -4.52 1.13 -0.53
CA GLN A 69 -4.01 1.76 -1.73
C GLN A 69 -5.00 1.58 -2.87
N ILE A 70 -5.33 2.68 -3.58
CA ILE A 70 -6.19 2.68 -4.75
C ILE A 70 -5.39 3.03 -6.00
N LEU A 71 -5.62 2.29 -7.08
CA LEU A 71 -5.03 2.52 -8.39
C LEU A 71 -6.05 3.19 -9.31
N GLY A 72 -5.61 4.20 -10.04
CA GLY A 72 -6.39 4.84 -11.11
C GLY A 72 -5.54 5.85 -11.86
N SER A 73 -6.11 6.48 -12.87
CA SER A 73 -5.47 7.55 -13.62
C SER A 73 -6.25 8.85 -13.46
N PRO A 74 -5.61 10.00 -13.20
CA PRO A 74 -6.29 11.28 -13.18
C PRO A 74 -6.99 11.56 -14.51
N ILE A 75 -8.20 12.09 -14.44
CA ILE A 75 -8.97 12.48 -15.64
C ILE A 75 -8.66 13.90 -16.11
N SER A 76 -7.85 14.64 -15.36
CA SER A 76 -7.35 15.97 -15.69
C SER A 76 -6.05 16.23 -14.94
N SER A 77 -5.19 17.05 -15.53
CA SER A 77 -3.99 17.56 -14.84
C SER A 77 -4.37 18.38 -13.62
N ALA A 78 -3.57 18.33 -12.56
CA ALA A 78 -3.79 19.17 -11.40
C ALA A 78 -3.56 20.65 -11.77
N THR A 79 -4.60 21.44 -11.67
CA THR A 79 -4.55 22.89 -11.93
C THR A 79 -4.59 23.67 -10.62
N SER A 80 -4.08 24.90 -10.64
CA SER A 80 -4.14 25.81 -9.48
C SER A 80 -5.56 26.04 -8.95
N ASP A 81 -6.57 25.95 -9.81
CA ASP A 81 -7.99 26.15 -9.45
C ASP A 81 -8.54 25.00 -8.59
N GLN A 82 -7.86 23.83 -8.61
CA GLN A 82 -8.21 22.66 -7.82
C GLN A 82 -7.47 22.61 -6.48
N THR A 83 -6.54 23.53 -6.25
CA THR A 83 -5.78 23.61 -5.00
C THR A 83 -6.29 24.75 -4.12
N VAL A 84 -6.56 24.46 -2.85
CA VAL A 84 -7.15 25.39 -1.89
C VAL A 84 -6.45 25.27 -0.55
N ILE A 85 -6.20 26.41 0.08
CA ILE A 85 -5.66 26.46 1.44
C ILE A 85 -6.83 26.61 2.43
N ILE A 86 -6.97 25.65 3.34
CA ILE A 86 -7.98 25.64 4.40
C ILE A 86 -7.26 25.45 5.74
N ASP A 87 -7.44 26.37 6.67
CA ASP A 87 -6.82 26.35 8.00
C ASP A 87 -5.27 26.15 7.95
N GLY A 88 -4.61 26.73 6.93
CA GLY A 88 -3.16 26.63 6.74
C GLY A 88 -2.67 25.33 6.10
N ASN A 89 -3.57 24.41 5.76
CA ASN A 89 -3.26 23.20 5.03
C ASN A 89 -3.66 23.33 3.56
N GLU A 90 -2.80 22.86 2.69
CA GLU A 90 -3.07 22.80 1.25
C GLU A 90 -3.83 21.53 0.90
N TYR A 91 -4.93 21.68 0.17
CA TYR A 91 -5.75 20.58 -0.33
C TYR A 91 -5.86 20.67 -1.85
N THR A 92 -5.62 19.54 -2.52
CA THR A 92 -5.82 19.41 -3.96
C THR A 92 -6.97 18.45 -4.22
N PHE A 93 -7.91 18.91 -5.07
CA PHE A 93 -9.13 18.18 -5.43
C PHE A 93 -9.01 17.70 -6.87
N PHE A 94 -9.12 16.41 -7.10
CA PHE A 94 -9.07 15.81 -8.44
C PHE A 94 -9.87 14.52 -8.49
N THR A 95 -10.13 14.02 -9.68
CA THR A 95 -10.82 12.75 -9.89
C THR A 95 -9.89 11.79 -10.62
N ILE A 96 -9.89 10.54 -10.19
CA ILE A 96 -9.23 9.43 -10.89
C ILE A 96 -10.27 8.53 -11.53
N SER A 97 -9.87 7.83 -12.59
CA SER A 97 -10.67 6.81 -13.25
C SER A 97 -9.91 5.50 -13.38
N PHE A 98 -10.63 4.41 -13.26
CA PHE A 98 -10.17 3.08 -13.62
C PHE A 98 -11.35 2.29 -14.19
N ASP A 99 -11.18 1.71 -15.37
CA ASP A 99 -12.22 0.98 -16.11
C ASP A 99 -13.59 1.72 -16.20
N GLY A 100 -13.52 3.06 -16.38
CA GLY A 100 -14.70 3.93 -16.50
C GLY A 100 -15.37 4.28 -15.16
N VAL A 101 -14.89 3.77 -14.04
CA VAL A 101 -15.36 4.13 -12.70
C VAL A 101 -14.60 5.33 -12.18
N LEU A 102 -15.31 6.35 -11.69
CA LEU A 102 -14.76 7.60 -11.18
C LEU A 102 -14.67 7.59 -9.67
N VAL A 103 -13.56 8.13 -9.16
CA VAL A 103 -13.33 8.34 -7.73
C VAL A 103 -12.89 9.77 -7.48
N ASP A 104 -13.64 10.48 -6.69
CA ASP A 104 -13.32 11.83 -6.25
C ASP A 104 -12.29 11.78 -5.12
N VAL A 105 -11.21 12.55 -5.25
CA VAL A 105 -10.04 12.50 -4.38
C VAL A 105 -9.76 13.87 -3.79
N VAL A 106 -9.47 13.87 -2.50
CA VAL A 106 -8.94 15.03 -1.78
C VAL A 106 -7.55 14.67 -1.25
N SER A 107 -6.53 15.28 -1.83
CA SER A 107 -5.15 15.13 -1.37
C SER A 107 -4.76 16.26 -0.44
N THR A 108 -4.03 15.95 0.64
CA THR A 108 -3.31 16.94 1.42
C THR A 108 -1.90 17.12 0.89
N GLY A 109 -1.55 18.35 0.55
CA GLY A 109 -0.27 18.72 -0.05
C GLY A 109 -0.31 18.80 -1.58
N THR A 110 0.79 19.24 -2.14
CA THR A 110 0.97 19.42 -3.57
C THR A 110 1.19 18.06 -4.25
N PRO A 111 0.49 17.76 -5.35
CA PRO A 111 0.78 16.60 -6.17
C PRO A 111 2.23 16.61 -6.68
N PRO A 112 2.84 15.45 -6.91
CA PRO A 112 4.19 15.38 -7.48
C PRO A 112 4.22 15.92 -8.92
N ASP A 113 5.39 16.39 -9.37
CA ASP A 113 5.61 17.03 -10.70
C ASP A 113 5.16 16.17 -11.89
N LEU A 114 5.13 14.85 -11.71
CA LEU A 114 4.73 13.88 -12.74
C LEU A 114 3.24 13.52 -12.70
N PHE A 115 2.47 14.16 -11.84
CA PHE A 115 1.03 13.97 -11.77
C PHE A 115 0.37 14.68 -12.96
N ASP A 116 -0.12 13.88 -13.89
CA ASP A 116 -0.76 14.39 -15.12
C ASP A 116 -1.92 13.51 -15.56
N GLU A 117 -2.76 14.02 -16.45
CA GLU A 117 -3.90 13.31 -17.01
C GLU A 117 -3.47 11.97 -17.65
N GLY A 118 -4.19 10.91 -17.33
CA GLY A 118 -3.99 9.58 -17.86
C GLY A 118 -2.75 8.85 -17.36
N ILE A 119 -1.92 9.46 -16.52
CA ILE A 119 -0.77 8.78 -15.91
C ILE A 119 -1.23 7.95 -14.69
N PRO A 120 -0.97 6.63 -14.66
CA PRO A 120 -1.40 5.81 -13.53
C PRO A 120 -0.77 6.26 -12.21
N VAL A 121 -1.63 6.43 -11.21
CA VAL A 121 -1.22 6.80 -9.84
C VAL A 121 -1.73 5.79 -8.84
N VAL A 122 -0.96 5.60 -7.79
CA VAL A 122 -1.37 4.85 -6.60
C VAL A 122 -1.53 5.84 -5.46
N LEU A 123 -2.72 5.87 -4.88
CA LEU A 123 -3.07 6.75 -3.78
C LEU A 123 -3.19 5.93 -2.50
N GLU A 124 -2.49 6.31 -1.45
CA GLU A 124 -2.64 5.70 -0.13
C GLU A 124 -3.57 6.55 0.74
N GLY A 125 -4.69 5.97 1.18
CA GLY A 125 -5.67 6.74 1.90
C GLY A 125 -6.84 5.91 2.42
N LYS A 126 -7.98 6.58 2.60
CA LYS A 126 -9.22 5.96 3.06
C LYS A 126 -10.45 6.62 2.46
N TRP A 127 -11.55 5.91 2.45
CA TRP A 127 -12.85 6.45 2.10
C TRP A 127 -13.38 7.42 3.17
N ASN A 128 -14.08 8.43 2.70
CA ASN A 128 -14.88 9.35 3.52
C ASN A 128 -16.24 9.53 2.86
N GLN A 129 -17.24 9.77 3.69
CA GLN A 129 -18.60 10.08 3.24
C GLN A 129 -19.05 11.40 3.86
N GLY A 130 -19.74 12.22 3.08
CA GLY A 130 -20.30 13.48 3.54
C GLY A 130 -19.54 14.71 3.06
N PRO A 131 -19.54 15.81 3.83
CA PRO A 131 -19.07 17.11 3.36
C PRO A 131 -17.56 17.09 3.07
N LEU A 132 -17.21 17.74 1.97
CA LEU A 132 -15.83 18.00 1.60
C LEU A 132 -15.19 19.04 2.51
N PRO A 133 -13.84 19.05 2.67
CA PRO A 133 -13.13 20.11 3.40
C PRO A 133 -13.47 21.52 2.87
N LYS A 134 -13.63 21.67 1.56
CA LYS A 134 -14.15 22.89 0.92
C LYS A 134 -15.65 22.77 0.72
N SER A 135 -16.41 23.49 1.50
CA SER A 135 -17.88 23.53 1.37
C SER A 135 -18.30 24.02 -0.02
N GLY A 136 -19.23 23.29 -0.65
CA GLY A 136 -19.78 23.67 -1.97
C GLY A 136 -18.84 23.39 -3.16
N PHE A 137 -17.71 22.70 -2.96
CA PHE A 137 -16.88 22.27 -4.07
C PHE A 137 -17.56 21.13 -4.83
N ILE A 138 -17.51 21.20 -6.15
CA ILE A 138 -18.01 20.16 -7.07
C ILE A 138 -16.84 19.75 -7.94
N PHE A 139 -16.56 18.45 -8.02
CA PHE A 139 -15.51 17.92 -8.86
C PHE A 139 -15.89 18.07 -10.34
N PRO A 140 -15.09 18.77 -11.16
CA PRO A 140 -15.31 18.81 -12.58
C PRO A 140 -15.19 17.39 -13.17
N ASN A 141 -16.29 16.93 -13.82
CA ASN A 141 -16.37 15.56 -14.39
C ASN A 141 -16.18 14.43 -13.36
N GLY A 142 -16.32 14.70 -12.07
CA GLY A 142 -16.20 13.72 -11.00
C GLY A 142 -17.47 12.89 -10.77
N ALA A 143 -17.38 11.92 -9.86
CA ALA A 143 -18.52 11.09 -9.45
C ALA A 143 -19.58 11.92 -8.70
N ASN A 144 -19.16 12.82 -7.82
CA ASN A 144 -20.01 13.71 -7.00
C ASN A 144 -21.15 12.96 -6.29
N ASP A 145 -20.89 11.71 -5.87
CA ASP A 145 -21.89 10.81 -5.27
C ASP A 145 -21.93 10.88 -3.73
N GLY A 146 -21.19 11.84 -3.17
CA GLY A 146 -21.09 12.05 -1.72
C GLY A 146 -20.02 11.19 -1.04
N TRP A 147 -19.31 10.38 -1.79
CA TRP A 147 -18.12 9.68 -1.34
C TRP A 147 -16.86 10.32 -1.93
N TRP A 148 -15.79 10.33 -1.17
CA TRP A 148 -14.49 10.82 -1.61
C TRP A 148 -13.35 10.10 -0.90
N PHE A 149 -12.23 9.97 -1.60
CA PHE A 149 -11.04 9.32 -1.08
C PHE A 149 -10.06 10.37 -0.55
N SER A 150 -9.72 10.29 0.74
CA SER A 150 -8.70 11.16 1.32
C SER A 150 -7.34 10.51 1.20
N THR A 151 -6.37 11.25 0.66
CA THR A 151 -4.99 10.81 0.54
C THR A 151 -4.02 11.87 1.03
N ASN A 152 -2.88 11.44 1.52
CA ASN A 152 -1.72 12.29 1.81
C ASN A 152 -0.47 11.79 1.07
N ARG A 153 -0.61 10.76 0.24
CA ARG A 153 0.49 10.16 -0.49
C ARG A 153 0.04 9.73 -1.89
N ILE A 154 0.67 10.34 -2.88
CA ILE A 154 0.48 10.04 -4.29
C ILE A 154 1.78 9.43 -4.80
N LEU A 155 1.71 8.24 -5.37
CA LEU A 155 2.82 7.56 -6.03
C LEU A 155 2.49 7.50 -7.53
N VAL A 156 3.28 8.15 -8.35
CA VAL A 156 3.16 8.08 -9.80
C VAL A 156 3.91 6.83 -10.27
N LYS A 157 3.23 5.95 -11.00
CA LYS A 157 3.89 4.81 -11.61
C LYS A 157 4.65 5.27 -12.86
N HIS A 158 5.97 5.22 -12.78
CA HIS A 158 6.86 5.30 -13.93
C HIS A 158 7.06 3.88 -14.47
N ASP A 159 6.21 3.47 -15.38
CA ASP A 159 6.48 2.27 -16.18
C ASP A 159 6.99 2.71 -17.56
N ASN A 160 8.21 2.29 -17.91
CA ASN A 160 8.76 2.51 -19.25
C ASN A 160 7.85 1.86 -20.30
N ASP A 161 7.21 0.73 -19.98
CA ASP A 161 6.28 0.02 -20.84
C ASP A 161 5.06 0.87 -21.23
N TYR A 162 4.54 1.70 -20.30
CA TYR A 162 3.43 2.61 -20.57
C TYR A 162 3.80 3.75 -21.54
N ARG A 163 5.07 4.13 -21.55
CA ARG A 163 5.58 5.15 -22.46
C ARG A 163 5.71 4.60 -23.87
N GLU A 164 6.14 3.35 -24.00
CA GLU A 164 6.24 2.66 -25.29
C GLU A 164 4.85 2.44 -25.89
N GLU A 165 3.89 1.95 -25.11
CA GLU A 165 2.51 1.73 -25.55
C GLU A 165 1.80 3.03 -25.99
N ARG A 166 2.02 4.15 -25.28
CA ARG A 166 1.49 5.46 -25.70
C ARG A 166 2.19 6.03 -26.93
N LEU A 167 3.46 5.74 -27.13
CA LEU A 167 4.18 6.11 -28.33
C LEU A 167 3.65 5.32 -29.52
N ASP A 168 3.45 4.02 -29.37
CA ASP A 168 2.88 3.15 -30.40
C ASP A 168 1.46 3.59 -30.76
N ASP A 169 0.61 3.88 -29.78
CA ASP A 169 -0.73 4.43 -29.99
C ASP A 169 -0.72 5.81 -30.67
N ALA A 170 0.25 6.65 -30.37
CA ALA A 170 0.38 7.97 -30.99
C ALA A 170 0.92 7.88 -32.43
N GLU A 171 1.80 6.90 -32.71
CA GLU A 171 2.23 6.56 -34.06
C GLU A 171 1.09 6.01 -34.91
N GLU A 172 0.28 5.09 -34.36
CA GLU A 172 -0.90 4.53 -35.05
C GLU A 172 -1.95 5.61 -35.37
N ARG A 173 -2.11 6.60 -34.48
CA ARG A 173 -3.02 7.75 -34.73
C ARG A 173 -2.42 8.83 -35.60
N GLY A 174 -1.18 8.68 -36.05
CA GLY A 174 -0.48 9.65 -36.92
C GLY A 174 -0.17 10.99 -36.22
N GLN A 175 -0.12 10.99 -34.88
CA GLN A 175 0.18 12.20 -34.09
C GLN A 175 1.69 12.47 -34.00
N ILE A 176 2.50 11.43 -34.14
CA ILE A 176 3.97 11.51 -34.21
C ILE A 176 4.49 10.75 -35.44
N PRO A 177 5.62 11.18 -36.06
CA PRO A 177 6.23 10.46 -37.15
C PRO A 177 6.75 9.09 -36.70
N LYS A 178 6.52 8.05 -37.49
CA LYS A 178 7.07 6.72 -37.23
C LYS A 178 8.59 6.78 -37.18
N ALA A 179 9.22 6.16 -36.18
CA ALA A 179 10.66 6.06 -36.07
C ALA A 179 11.22 5.30 -37.29
N PRO A 180 12.35 5.76 -37.91
CA PRO A 180 12.93 5.05 -39.02
C PRO A 180 13.43 3.67 -38.56
N ASP A 181 13.05 2.64 -39.32
CA ASP A 181 13.49 1.26 -39.10
C ASP A 181 15.02 1.21 -39.12
N SER A 182 15.63 0.78 -38.02
CA SER A 182 17.08 0.62 -37.83
C SER A 182 17.55 -0.74 -38.26
#